data_33dce9607517c6a7848e305fbfa852b6
#
_entry.id   33dce9607517c6a7848e305fbfa852b6
#
_cell.length_a   1.000
_cell.length_b   1.000
_cell.length_c   1.000
_cell.angle_alpha   90.00
_cell.angle_beta   90.00
_cell.angle_gamma   90.00
#
_symmetry.space_group_name_H-M   'P 1'
#
loop_
_entity.id
_entity.type
_entity.pdbx_description
1 polymer ?
#
loop_
_entity_poly.entity_id
_entity_poly.type
_entity_poly.pdbx_seq_one_letter_code
_entity_poly.pdbx_strand_id
1 'polypeptide(L)'
;STYQDFPEPLKLYATYRMRLMGYWLGRSGLAVINNVRWGTEETYRYCFDGIPKNSVVCIGTVGGSPRKYVDRKRFEDGLEELVKVLCPHTIIVCGTASYPCFDKLIDRGIKVISYPSHTAQAFERGKWHE
;
A
#
# COMPACT_ATOMS: atom_id res chain seq x y z
N SER A 1 -4.28 6.75 -9.52
CA SER A 1 -4.93 6.17 -8.34
C SER A 1 -6.08 5.27 -8.74
N THR A 2 -6.33 4.28 -7.93
CA THR A 2 -7.38 3.29 -8.16
C THR A 2 -8.48 3.52 -7.14
N TYR A 3 -9.65 3.92 -7.59
CA TYR A 3 -10.81 4.10 -6.72
C TYR A 3 -11.70 2.87 -6.77
N GLN A 4 -12.32 2.54 -5.65
CA GLN A 4 -13.13 1.33 -5.51
C GLN A 4 -14.34 1.31 -6.44
N ASP A 5 -14.92 2.47 -6.72
CA ASP A 5 -16.08 2.64 -7.60
C ASP A 5 -15.74 2.77 -9.08
N PHE A 6 -14.45 2.73 -9.43
CA PHE A 6 -14.04 2.76 -10.83
C PHE A 6 -14.43 1.46 -11.55
N PRO A 7 -14.84 1.55 -12.81
CA PRO A 7 -14.98 0.35 -13.65
C PRO A 7 -13.68 -0.44 -13.74
N GLU A 8 -13.80 -1.75 -13.85
CA GLU A 8 -12.64 -2.66 -13.88
C GLU A 8 -11.57 -2.26 -14.91
N PRO A 9 -11.91 -1.87 -16.16
CA PRO A 9 -10.89 -1.44 -17.12
C PRO A 9 -10.09 -0.23 -16.67
N LEU A 10 -10.71 0.71 -15.95
CA LEU A 10 -9.99 1.88 -15.42
C LEU A 10 -9.06 1.51 -14.28
N LYS A 11 -9.45 0.57 -13.43
CA LYS A 11 -8.58 0.07 -12.36
C LYS A 11 -7.36 -0.62 -12.93
N LEU A 12 -7.56 -1.46 -13.92
CA LEU A 12 -6.48 -2.17 -14.60
C LEU A 12 -5.52 -1.18 -15.29
N TYR A 13 -6.06 -0.20 -15.98
CA TYR A 13 -5.27 0.83 -16.66
C TYR A 13 -4.44 1.66 -15.68
N ALA A 14 -5.02 2.07 -14.55
CA ALA A 14 -4.30 2.83 -13.52
C ALA A 14 -3.14 2.01 -12.96
N THR A 15 -3.34 0.73 -12.69
CA THR A 15 -2.29 -0.18 -12.22
C THR A 15 -1.19 -0.33 -13.26
N TYR A 16 -1.56 -0.52 -14.52
CA TYR A 16 -0.61 -0.63 -15.63
C TYR A 16 0.28 0.61 -15.73
N ARG A 17 -0.31 1.80 -15.66
CA ARG A 17 0.47 3.06 -15.70
C ARG A 17 1.49 3.15 -14.57
N MET A 18 1.09 2.79 -13.36
CA MET A 18 2.01 2.81 -12.21
C MET A 18 3.18 1.85 -12.42
N ARG A 19 2.92 0.64 -12.91
CA ARG A 19 3.96 -0.37 -13.14
C ARG A 19 4.88 0.01 -14.28
N LEU A 20 4.34 0.58 -15.36
CA LEU A 20 5.13 1.05 -16.50
C LEU A 20 6.08 2.18 -16.08
N MET A 21 5.59 3.13 -15.30
CA MET A 21 6.41 4.23 -14.79
C MET A 21 7.53 3.70 -13.89
N GLY A 22 7.21 2.79 -12.97
CA GLY A 22 8.20 2.18 -12.08
C GLY A 22 9.26 1.41 -12.85
N TYR A 23 8.85 0.66 -13.86
CA TYR A 23 9.77 -0.07 -14.73
C TYR A 23 10.73 0.87 -15.48
N TRP A 24 10.19 1.93 -16.06
CA TRP A 24 10.99 2.92 -16.79
C TRP A 24 12.00 3.62 -15.86
N LEU A 25 11.56 4.07 -14.70
CA LEU A 25 12.44 4.70 -13.71
C LEU A 25 13.54 3.75 -13.24
N GLY A 26 13.20 2.50 -12.99
CA GLY A 26 14.18 1.47 -12.61
C GLY A 26 15.22 1.23 -13.69
N ARG A 27 14.82 1.17 -14.96
CA ARG A 27 15.75 1.03 -16.08
C ARG A 27 16.66 2.24 -16.25
N SER A 28 16.22 3.41 -15.81
CA SER A 28 17.04 4.63 -15.82
C SER A 28 18.03 4.70 -14.65
N GLY A 29 18.17 3.63 -13.86
CA GLY A 29 19.11 3.54 -12.75
C GLY A 29 18.63 4.14 -11.45
N LEU A 30 17.36 4.52 -11.36
CA LEU A 30 16.78 5.07 -10.15
C LEU A 30 16.28 3.95 -9.23
N ALA A 31 16.46 4.13 -7.92
CA ALA A 31 15.85 3.24 -6.93
C ALA A 31 14.35 3.47 -6.89
N VAL A 32 13.59 2.39 -7.05
CA VAL A 32 12.13 2.46 -7.09
C VAL A 32 11.53 1.62 -5.98
N ILE A 33 10.65 2.22 -5.17
CA ILE A 33 9.83 1.51 -4.21
C ILE A 33 8.39 1.55 -4.73
N ASN A 34 7.82 0.39 -4.98
CA ASN A 34 6.47 0.30 -5.53
C ASN A 34 5.43 0.59 -4.46
N ASN A 35 4.52 1.52 -4.77
CA ASN A 35 3.34 1.76 -3.97
C ASN A 35 2.24 0.80 -4.43
N VAL A 36 1.74 -0.02 -3.52
CA VAL A 36 0.79 -1.08 -3.82
C VAL A 36 -0.57 -0.68 -3.29
N ARG A 37 -1.57 -0.74 -4.15
CA ARG A 37 -2.98 -0.53 -3.81
C ARG A 37 -3.81 -1.68 -4.32
N TRP A 38 -4.83 -2.02 -3.56
CA TRP A 38 -5.79 -3.05 -3.94
C TRP A 38 -7.20 -2.58 -3.63
N GLY A 39 -8.17 -3.22 -4.25
CA GLY A 39 -9.58 -3.04 -3.96
C GLY A 39 -10.17 -4.32 -3.42
N THR A 40 -11.23 -4.79 -4.06
CA THR A 40 -11.82 -6.09 -3.77
C THR A 40 -10.95 -7.22 -4.31
N GLU A 41 -11.29 -8.45 -3.96
CA GLU A 41 -10.58 -9.66 -4.36
C GLU A 41 -10.34 -9.74 -5.88
N GLU A 42 -11.25 -9.19 -6.67
CA GLU A 42 -11.13 -9.15 -8.14
C GLU A 42 -9.89 -8.41 -8.62
N THR A 43 -9.37 -7.46 -7.84
CA THR A 43 -8.18 -6.70 -8.21
C THR A 43 -6.88 -7.47 -7.98
N TYR A 44 -6.89 -8.55 -7.20
CA TYR A 44 -5.69 -9.28 -6.81
C TYR A 44 -4.98 -9.89 -8.02
N ARG A 45 -5.70 -10.21 -9.07
CA ARG A 45 -5.13 -10.79 -10.30
C ARG A 45 -4.16 -9.88 -11.03
N TYR A 46 -4.17 -8.56 -10.74
CA TYR A 46 -3.28 -7.61 -11.44
C TYR A 46 -2.59 -6.60 -10.51
N CYS A 47 -3.13 -6.29 -9.34
CA CYS A 47 -2.59 -5.20 -8.51
C CYS A 47 -1.20 -5.51 -7.95
N PHE A 48 -0.79 -6.77 -7.93
CA PHE A 48 0.55 -7.19 -7.50
C PHE A 48 1.49 -7.49 -8.66
N ASP A 49 1.01 -7.44 -9.90
CA ASP A 49 1.81 -7.72 -11.08
C ASP A 49 2.91 -6.65 -11.27
N GLY A 50 4.05 -7.09 -11.76
CA GLY A 50 5.17 -6.20 -12.04
C GLY A 50 5.93 -5.70 -10.81
N ILE A 51 5.61 -6.19 -9.63
CA ILE A 51 6.31 -5.86 -8.39
C ILE A 51 7.31 -6.98 -8.09
N PRO A 52 8.59 -6.67 -7.85
CA PRO A 52 9.56 -7.69 -7.48
C PRO A 52 9.17 -8.39 -6.18
N LYS A 53 9.35 -9.70 -6.13
CA LYS A 53 9.19 -10.48 -4.90
C LYS A 53 10.37 -10.25 -3.97
N ASN A 54 10.16 -10.45 -2.68
CA ASN A 54 11.19 -10.33 -1.63
C ASN A 54 11.82 -8.92 -1.61
N SER A 55 11.03 -7.91 -1.90
CA SER A 55 11.46 -6.51 -1.97
C SER A 55 10.85 -5.66 -0.87
N VAL A 56 11.09 -4.35 -0.95
CA VAL A 56 10.41 -3.34 -0.14
C VAL A 56 9.20 -2.86 -0.91
N VAL A 57 8.05 -2.82 -0.25
CA VAL A 57 6.82 -2.27 -0.84
C VAL A 57 6.28 -1.16 0.05
N CYS A 58 5.56 -0.21 -0.54
CA CYS A 58 4.91 0.87 0.17
C CYS A 58 3.39 0.72 0.05
N ILE A 59 2.69 0.90 1.15
CA ILE A 59 1.22 0.90 1.18
C ILE A 59 0.73 2.12 1.94
N GLY A 60 -0.53 2.51 1.71
CA GLY A 60 -1.15 3.63 2.41
C GLY A 60 -2.33 3.17 3.27
N THR A 61 -2.46 3.76 4.44
CA THR A 61 -3.62 3.58 5.33
C THR A 61 -4.50 4.83 5.34
N VAL A 62 -4.16 5.85 4.56
CA VAL A 62 -4.92 7.09 4.41
C VAL A 62 -5.78 7.00 3.15
N GLY A 63 -7.01 7.49 3.21
CA GLY A 63 -7.92 7.54 2.05
C GLY A 63 -8.70 6.26 1.77
N GLY A 64 -8.15 5.09 2.02
CA GLY A 64 -8.87 3.82 2.03
C GLY A 64 -8.92 3.25 3.43
N SER A 65 -9.06 4.13 4.38
CA SER A 65 -8.81 3.89 5.80
C SER A 65 -9.59 2.70 6.35
N PRO A 66 -8.95 1.78 7.06
CA PRO A 66 -9.61 0.67 7.74
C PRO A 66 -10.40 1.09 9.01
N ARG A 67 -11.04 2.25 8.99
CA ARG A 67 -11.81 2.77 10.12
C ARG A 67 -13.13 2.03 10.30
N LYS A 68 -13.80 1.67 9.20
CA LYS A 68 -15.04 0.89 9.22
C LYS A 68 -14.71 -0.59 9.16
N TYR A 69 -15.55 -1.41 9.77
CA TYR A 69 -15.32 -2.87 9.80
C TYR A 69 -15.16 -3.49 8.41
N VAL A 70 -16.01 -3.10 7.47
CA VAL A 70 -15.95 -3.63 6.09
C VAL A 70 -14.65 -3.23 5.39
N ASP A 71 -14.24 -1.96 5.56
CA ASP A 71 -13.01 -1.45 4.97
C ASP A 71 -11.77 -2.08 5.61
N ARG A 72 -11.83 -2.33 6.92
CA ARG A 72 -10.77 -3.02 7.66
C ARG A 72 -10.58 -4.44 7.15
N LYS A 73 -11.68 -5.18 7.00
CA LYS A 73 -11.61 -6.55 6.51
C LYS A 73 -11.03 -6.60 5.09
N ARG A 74 -11.47 -5.71 4.22
CA ARG A 74 -10.93 -5.59 2.85
C ARG A 74 -9.45 -5.26 2.86
N PHE A 75 -9.04 -4.35 3.71
CA PHE A 75 -7.64 -3.97 3.87
C PHE A 75 -6.80 -5.16 4.35
N GLU A 76 -7.23 -5.84 5.39
CA GLU A 76 -6.53 -6.99 5.96
C GLU A 76 -6.44 -8.16 4.98
N ASP A 77 -7.51 -8.46 4.27
CA ASP A 77 -7.53 -9.53 3.27
C ASP A 77 -6.54 -9.23 2.14
N GLY A 78 -6.52 -7.99 1.64
CA GLY A 78 -5.57 -7.57 0.61
C GLY A 78 -4.13 -7.57 1.09
N LEU A 79 -3.89 -7.16 2.32
CA LEU A 79 -2.57 -7.18 2.93
C LEU A 79 -2.04 -8.62 3.06
N GLU A 80 -2.89 -9.54 3.49
CA GLU A 80 -2.51 -10.95 3.57
C GLU A 80 -2.17 -11.52 2.20
N GLU A 81 -2.95 -11.19 1.19
CA GLU A 81 -2.69 -11.61 -0.19
C GLU A 81 -1.38 -11.01 -0.73
N LEU A 82 -1.12 -9.73 -0.45
CA LEU A 82 0.13 -9.07 -0.81
C LEU A 82 1.33 -9.81 -0.23
N VAL A 83 1.28 -10.14 1.05
CA VAL A 83 2.36 -10.85 1.73
C VAL A 83 2.55 -12.24 1.15
N LYS A 84 1.46 -12.93 0.83
CA LYS A 84 1.48 -14.27 0.22
C LYS A 84 2.11 -14.25 -1.17
N VAL A 85 1.75 -13.28 -1.99
CA VAL A 85 2.20 -13.20 -3.40
C VAL A 85 3.60 -12.61 -3.52
N LEU A 86 3.88 -11.53 -2.80
CA LEU A 86 5.12 -10.75 -2.96
C LEU A 86 6.20 -11.11 -1.95
N CYS A 87 5.87 -11.70 -0.82
CA CYS A 87 6.80 -12.04 0.25
C CYS A 87 7.77 -10.87 0.58
N PRO A 88 7.27 -9.66 0.85
CA PRO A 88 8.14 -8.52 1.09
C PRO A 88 8.93 -8.70 2.38
N HIS A 89 10.18 -8.24 2.40
CA HIS A 89 10.95 -8.24 3.64
C HIS A 89 10.67 -6.98 4.48
N THR A 90 10.19 -5.92 3.84
CA THR A 90 9.90 -4.64 4.49
C THR A 90 8.67 -4.01 3.85
N ILE A 91 7.78 -3.50 4.68
CA ILE A 91 6.61 -2.74 4.25
C ILE A 91 6.71 -1.34 4.83
N ILE A 92 6.71 -0.34 3.95
CA ILE A 92 6.63 1.07 4.34
C ILE A 92 5.15 1.45 4.33
N VAL A 93 4.66 1.96 5.46
CA VAL A 93 3.27 2.37 5.62
C VAL A 93 3.19 3.89 5.62
N CYS A 94 2.51 4.45 4.63
CA CYS A 94 2.21 5.87 4.58
C CYS A 94 0.90 6.12 5.33
N GLY A 95 1.01 6.52 6.58
CA GLY A 95 -0.10 6.66 7.51
C GLY A 95 0.17 5.90 8.81
N THR A 96 -0.89 5.57 9.54
CA THR A 96 -0.74 4.84 10.79
C THR A 96 -0.58 3.34 10.56
N ALA A 97 0.34 2.72 11.29
CA ALA A 97 0.53 1.27 11.34
C ALA A 97 0.13 0.67 12.69
N SER A 98 -0.77 1.34 13.41
CA SER A 98 -1.23 0.88 14.73
C SER A 98 -2.29 -0.22 14.70
N TYR A 99 -2.65 -0.69 13.51
CA TYR A 99 -3.64 -1.77 13.37
C TYR A 99 -3.04 -3.13 13.71
N PRO A 100 -3.81 -4.04 14.34
CA PRO A 100 -3.31 -5.36 14.74
C PRO A 100 -2.75 -6.21 13.62
N CYS A 101 -3.21 -6.01 12.38
CA CYS A 101 -2.70 -6.76 11.22
C CYS A 101 -1.21 -6.53 10.97
N PHE A 102 -0.67 -5.37 11.33
CA PHE A 102 0.75 -5.09 11.20
C PHE A 102 1.57 -5.79 12.29
N ASP A 103 1.04 -5.92 13.49
CA ASP A 103 1.70 -6.67 14.58
C ASP A 103 1.91 -8.13 14.17
N LYS A 104 0.93 -8.73 13.53
CA LYS A 104 1.05 -10.11 13.01
C LYS A 104 2.17 -10.24 11.97
N LEU A 105 2.35 -9.24 11.12
CA LEU A 105 3.42 -9.23 10.12
C LEU A 105 4.79 -9.10 10.76
N ILE A 106 4.91 -8.25 11.78
CA ILE A 106 6.15 -8.09 12.54
C ILE A 106 6.53 -9.41 13.22
N ASP A 107 5.56 -10.11 13.81
CA ASP A 107 5.77 -11.42 14.42
C ASP A 107 6.24 -12.47 13.40
N ARG A 108 5.89 -12.30 12.13
CA ARG A 108 6.33 -13.16 11.03
C ARG A 108 7.67 -12.76 10.45
N GLY A 109 8.35 -11.77 11.02
CA GLY A 109 9.67 -11.33 10.60
C GLY A 109 9.70 -10.25 9.52
N ILE A 110 8.56 -9.66 9.18
CA ILE A 110 8.48 -8.58 8.21
C ILE A 110 8.72 -7.25 8.93
N LYS A 111 9.66 -6.45 8.41
CA LYS A 111 9.90 -5.11 8.94
C LYS A 111 8.80 -4.16 8.48
N VAL A 112 8.19 -3.44 9.42
CA VAL A 112 7.14 -2.45 9.15
C VAL A 112 7.63 -1.08 9.59
N ILE A 113 7.67 -0.12 8.66
CA ILE A 113 8.11 1.25 8.91
C ILE A 113 6.94 2.18 8.60
N SER A 114 6.52 2.96 9.58
CA SER A 114 5.40 3.89 9.45
C SER A 114 5.90 5.31 9.28
N TYR A 115 5.32 6.03 8.31
CA TYR A 115 5.53 7.45 8.13
C TYR A 115 4.17 8.16 8.21
N PRO A 116 4.05 9.21 9.05
CA PRO A 116 2.80 9.96 9.13
C PRO A 116 2.48 10.66 7.81
N SER A 117 1.18 10.77 7.51
CA SER A 117 0.73 11.49 6.32
C SER A 117 1.00 12.98 6.43
N HIS A 118 1.04 13.68 5.30
CA HIS A 118 1.16 15.14 5.28
C HIS A 118 0.02 15.81 6.05
N THR A 119 -1.19 15.29 5.96
CA THR A 119 -2.35 15.77 6.69
C THR A 119 -2.16 15.67 8.19
N ALA A 120 -1.68 14.52 8.67
CA ALA A 120 -1.41 14.30 10.09
C ALA A 120 -0.30 15.22 10.60
N GLN A 121 0.77 15.39 9.81
CA GLN A 121 1.86 16.30 10.15
C GLN A 121 1.39 17.75 10.23
N ALA A 122 0.58 18.19 9.29
CA ALA A 122 0.02 19.54 9.29
C ALA A 122 -0.89 19.77 10.51
N PHE A 123 -1.69 18.78 10.89
CA PHE A 123 -2.54 18.85 12.06
C PHE A 123 -1.73 18.95 13.37
N GLU A 124 -0.68 18.17 13.49
CA GLU A 124 0.21 18.22 14.65
C GLU A 124 0.93 19.58 14.76
N ARG A 125 1.41 20.11 13.62
CA ARG A 125 2.03 21.44 13.59
C ARG A 125 1.05 22.52 14.03
N GLY A 126 -0.22 22.45 13.64
CA GLY A 126 -1.27 23.37 14.07
C GLY A 126 -1.50 23.34 15.56
N LYS A 127 -1.39 22.19 16.20
CA LYS A 127 -1.54 22.03 17.66
C LYS A 127 -0.44 22.76 18.46
N TRP A 128 0.75 22.85 17.91
CA TRP A 128 1.89 23.47 18.60
C TRP A 128 1.87 25.00 18.53
N HIS A 129 1.03 25.58 17.68
CA HIS A 129 0.93 27.03 17.50
C HIS A 129 -0.32 27.63 18.16
N GLU A 130 -1.14 26.84 18.76
CA GLU A 130 -2.26 27.29 19.58
C GLU A 130 -1.80 27.49 21.04
#